data_2e54073dff7935a633d5afb237c4960d
#
_entry.id   2e54073dff7935a633d5afb237c4960d
#
_cell.length_a   1.000
_cell.length_b   1.000
_cell.length_c   1.000
_cell.angle_alpha   90.00
_cell.angle_beta   90.00
_cell.angle_gamma   90.00
#
_symmetry.space_group_name_H-M   'P 1'
#
loop_
_entity.id
_entity.type
_entity.pdbx_description
1 polymer ?
#
loop_
_entity_poly.entity_id
_entity_poly.type
_entity_poly.pdbx_seq_one_letter_code
_entity_poly.pdbx_strand_id
1 'polypeptide(L)'
;MSQRYTLVCGTNRRDAISLHVTEVYRTILSERGVTTNLLDLRKLPPDFAFSALYENYGKNEAFNPYVRLMLETDKYVFIVPEYNGSFPGALKTFIDGLEYPNTFRNKKGALVGLASSGHGASLALSHLTDIFNFCGMHILAYKPRLERIEESFKTGKLNSEKYHAMLVRQAELLINF
;
A
#
# COMPACT_ATOMS: atom_id res chain seq x y z
N MET A 1 2.32 -4.44 23.70
CA MET A 1 3.28 -3.97 22.68
C MET A 1 2.56 -3.01 21.75
N SER A 2 3.20 -1.93 21.31
CA SER A 2 2.60 -1.04 20.31
C SER A 2 2.50 -1.76 18.96
N GLN A 3 1.36 -1.62 18.26
CA GLN A 3 1.17 -2.20 16.93
C GLN A 3 2.09 -1.53 15.91
N ARG A 4 2.66 -2.32 15.01
CA ARG A 4 3.55 -1.86 13.94
C ARG A 4 2.76 -1.64 12.65
N TYR A 5 2.86 -0.45 12.10
CA TYR A 5 2.19 -0.03 10.88
C TYR A 5 3.19 0.13 9.74
N THR A 6 2.83 -0.36 8.55
CA THR A 6 3.60 -0.14 7.32
C THR A 6 2.70 0.40 6.22
N LEU A 7 3.10 1.55 5.67
CA LEU A 7 2.51 2.13 4.48
C LEU A 7 3.28 1.63 3.26
N VAL A 8 2.57 1.13 2.27
CA VAL A 8 3.13 0.63 1.02
C VAL A 8 2.73 1.56 -0.12
N CYS A 9 3.71 2.23 -0.73
CA CYS A 9 3.51 2.92 -1.99
C CYS A 9 3.47 1.87 -3.12
N GLY A 10 2.28 1.56 -3.62
CA GLY A 10 1.96 0.41 -4.46
C GLY A 10 2.44 0.49 -5.91
N THR A 11 3.42 1.32 -6.24
CA THR A 11 4.00 1.44 -7.57
C THR A 11 5.49 1.75 -7.52
N ASN A 12 6.22 1.27 -8.53
CA ASN A 12 7.64 1.59 -8.75
C ASN A 12 7.85 2.73 -9.76
N ARG A 13 6.78 3.38 -10.22
CA ARG A 13 6.88 4.53 -11.14
C ARG A 13 7.59 5.69 -10.41
N ARG A 14 8.57 6.35 -11.05
CA ARG A 14 9.29 7.50 -10.50
C ARG A 14 8.29 8.58 -10.11
N ASP A 15 8.09 9.60 -10.42
CA ASP A 15 7.23 10.75 -10.06
C ASP A 15 5.74 10.37 -9.80
N ALA A 16 5.49 9.30 -9.03
CA ALA A 16 4.15 8.82 -8.75
C ALA A 16 3.45 9.68 -7.69
N ILE A 17 2.25 10.18 -8.00
CA ILE A 17 1.36 10.85 -7.04
C ILE A 17 1.09 9.94 -5.81
N SER A 18 1.09 8.62 -6.02
CA SER A 18 0.92 7.64 -4.94
C SER A 18 1.88 7.85 -3.77
N LEU A 19 3.13 8.22 -4.03
CA LEU A 19 4.08 8.49 -2.94
C LEU A 19 3.66 9.71 -2.11
N HIS A 20 3.23 10.76 -2.77
CA HIS A 20 2.77 11.97 -2.07
C HIS A 20 1.51 11.69 -1.23
N VAL A 21 0.57 10.90 -1.77
CA VAL A 21 -0.61 10.45 -1.01
C VAL A 21 -0.18 9.57 0.17
N THR A 22 0.85 8.75 0.01
CA THR A 22 1.41 7.93 1.10
C THR A 22 1.97 8.82 2.21
N GLU A 23 2.71 9.87 1.87
CA GLU A 23 3.24 10.82 2.87
C GLU A 23 2.12 11.63 3.57
N VAL A 24 1.07 12.03 2.85
CA VAL A 24 -0.11 12.64 3.47
C VAL A 24 -0.74 11.68 4.48
N TYR A 25 -0.93 10.42 4.10
CA TYR A 25 -1.49 9.40 5.01
C TYR A 25 -0.59 9.15 6.22
N ARG A 26 0.73 9.13 6.01
CA ARG A 26 1.73 9.02 7.07
C ARG A 26 1.63 10.17 8.07
N THR A 27 1.49 11.40 7.59
CA THR A 27 1.28 12.59 8.44
C THR A 27 0.00 12.45 9.27
N ILE A 28 -1.12 12.04 8.65
CA ILE A 28 -2.40 11.81 9.33
C ILE A 28 -2.27 10.81 10.48
N LEU A 29 -1.54 9.71 10.27
CA LEU A 29 -1.28 8.71 11.32
C LEU A 29 -0.36 9.26 12.41
N SER A 30 0.69 10.00 12.04
CA SER A 30 1.63 10.62 12.99
C SER A 30 0.95 11.61 13.91
N GLU A 31 0.04 12.45 13.40
CA GLU A 31 -0.80 13.37 14.18
C GLU A 31 -1.70 12.65 15.22
N ARG A 32 -1.95 11.36 15.01
CA ARG A 32 -2.69 10.46 15.92
C ARG A 32 -1.80 9.59 16.80
N GLY A 33 -0.51 9.93 16.87
CA GLY A 33 0.46 9.22 17.72
C GLY A 33 0.91 7.85 17.17
N VAL A 34 0.61 7.54 15.90
CA VAL A 34 1.00 6.27 15.28
C VAL A 34 2.30 6.42 14.50
N THR A 35 3.33 5.70 14.93
CA THR A 35 4.59 5.59 14.18
C THR A 35 4.46 4.55 13.07
N THR A 36 4.94 4.89 11.88
CA THR A 36 4.80 4.04 10.69
C THR A 36 6.12 3.82 9.97
N ASN A 37 6.25 2.65 9.35
CA ASN A 37 7.27 2.39 8.34
C ASN A 37 6.73 2.77 6.95
N LEU A 38 7.63 3.16 6.06
CA LEU A 38 7.31 3.41 4.65
C LEU A 38 8.05 2.39 3.77
N LEU A 39 7.28 1.61 3.02
CA LEU A 39 7.79 0.74 1.98
C LEU A 39 7.50 1.36 0.61
N ASP A 40 8.56 1.71 -0.11
CA ASP A 40 8.52 2.31 -1.43
C ASP A 40 9.05 1.31 -2.46
N LEU A 41 8.17 0.82 -3.34
CA LEU A 41 8.54 -0.20 -4.34
C LEU A 41 9.63 0.27 -5.32
N ARG A 42 9.90 1.57 -5.43
CA ARG A 42 10.99 2.10 -6.25
C ARG A 42 12.37 1.75 -5.71
N LYS A 43 12.45 1.39 -4.43
CA LYS A 43 13.70 1.05 -3.72
C LYS A 43 14.00 -0.44 -3.71
N LEU A 44 13.13 -1.26 -4.27
CA LEU A 44 13.39 -2.69 -4.41
C LEU A 44 14.58 -2.94 -5.36
N PRO A 45 15.32 -4.02 -5.17
CA PRO A 45 16.35 -4.44 -6.12
C PRO A 45 15.73 -4.53 -7.53
N PRO A 46 16.37 -4.02 -8.58
CA PRO A 46 15.74 -3.92 -9.90
C PRO A 46 15.42 -5.29 -10.53
N ASP A 47 16.10 -6.33 -10.10
CA ASP A 47 15.99 -7.72 -10.55
C ASP A 47 15.18 -8.62 -9.61
N PHE A 48 14.54 -8.06 -8.56
CA PHE A 48 13.90 -8.83 -7.50
C PHE A 48 12.89 -9.87 -8.00
N ALA A 49 12.24 -9.58 -9.14
CA ALA A 49 11.28 -10.50 -9.76
C ALA A 49 11.90 -11.85 -10.16
N PHE A 50 13.21 -11.87 -10.40
CA PHE A 50 13.95 -13.06 -10.83
C PHE A 50 14.91 -13.57 -9.74
N SER A 51 15.42 -12.67 -8.90
CA SER A 51 16.48 -12.99 -7.92
C SER A 51 15.96 -13.25 -6.51
N ALA A 52 14.66 -12.99 -6.23
CA ALA A 52 14.12 -13.08 -4.88
C ALA A 52 12.89 -13.99 -4.72
N LEU A 53 12.29 -14.46 -5.81
CA LEU A 53 11.08 -15.27 -5.80
C LEU A 53 11.37 -16.77 -5.96
N TYR A 54 10.38 -17.60 -5.57
CA TYR A 54 10.37 -19.06 -5.75
C TYR A 54 11.61 -19.73 -5.17
N GLU A 55 12.38 -20.46 -6.01
CA GLU A 55 13.62 -21.13 -5.63
C GLU A 55 14.71 -20.17 -5.11
N ASN A 56 14.57 -18.87 -5.37
CA ASN A 56 15.47 -17.82 -4.90
C ASN A 56 14.98 -17.12 -3.61
N TYR A 57 13.88 -17.59 -3.02
CA TYR A 57 13.36 -17.02 -1.77
C TYR A 57 14.45 -17.04 -0.68
N GLY A 58 14.63 -15.90 -0.03
CA GLY A 58 15.61 -15.70 1.03
C GLY A 58 17.08 -15.54 0.56
N LYS A 59 17.37 -15.74 -0.73
CA LYS A 59 18.75 -15.65 -1.25
C LYS A 59 19.18 -14.24 -1.65
N ASN A 60 18.23 -13.35 -1.95
CA ASN A 60 18.53 -11.95 -2.29
C ASN A 60 18.65 -11.11 -1.01
N GLU A 61 19.88 -10.87 -0.57
CA GLU A 61 20.17 -10.11 0.66
C GLU A 61 19.61 -8.68 0.63
N ALA A 62 19.53 -8.05 -0.54
CA ALA A 62 18.96 -6.71 -0.69
C ALA A 62 17.43 -6.70 -0.62
N PHE A 63 16.76 -7.82 -0.89
CA PHE A 63 15.30 -7.98 -0.78
C PHE A 63 14.86 -8.42 0.62
N ASN A 64 15.66 -9.22 1.31
CA ASN A 64 15.31 -9.79 2.62
C ASN A 64 14.87 -8.77 3.69
N PRO A 65 15.41 -7.53 3.77
CA PRO A 65 14.92 -6.53 4.70
C PRO A 65 13.45 -6.16 4.49
N TYR A 66 12.97 -6.15 3.25
CA TYR A 66 11.56 -5.87 2.94
C TYR A 66 10.65 -7.03 3.37
N VAL A 67 11.10 -8.28 3.20
CA VAL A 67 10.38 -9.46 3.70
C VAL A 67 10.22 -9.38 5.22
N ARG A 68 11.32 -9.10 5.95
CA ARG A 68 11.28 -8.95 7.41
C ARG A 68 10.35 -7.82 7.86
N LEU A 69 10.45 -6.65 7.22
CA LEU A 69 9.57 -5.52 7.50
C LEU A 69 8.09 -5.91 7.37
N MET A 70 7.74 -6.62 6.30
CA MET A 70 6.36 -7.05 6.07
C MET A 70 5.91 -8.12 7.08
N LEU A 71 6.76 -9.10 7.39
CA LEU A 71 6.45 -10.12 8.41
C LEU A 71 6.18 -9.50 9.79
N GLU A 72 6.94 -8.49 10.16
CA GLU A 72 6.86 -7.84 11.46
C GLU A 72 5.70 -6.82 11.57
N THR A 73 5.06 -6.46 10.49
CA THR A 73 3.95 -5.50 10.45
C THR A 73 2.66 -6.13 10.96
N ASP A 74 1.88 -5.39 11.75
CA ASP A 74 0.56 -5.78 12.24
C ASP A 74 -0.57 -5.19 11.40
N LYS A 75 -0.41 -3.95 10.93
CA LYS A 75 -1.39 -3.23 10.11
C LYS A 75 -0.74 -2.59 8.90
N TYR A 76 -1.36 -2.80 7.75
CA TYR A 76 -0.87 -2.29 6.46
C TYR A 76 -1.78 -1.20 5.90
N VAL A 77 -1.20 -0.26 5.17
CA VAL A 77 -1.91 0.66 4.29
C VAL A 77 -1.29 0.58 2.91
N PHE A 78 -2.06 0.16 1.91
CA PHE A 78 -1.61 0.12 0.52
C PHE A 78 -2.21 1.30 -0.24
N ILE A 79 -1.35 2.17 -0.77
CA ILE A 79 -1.71 3.30 -1.63
C ILE A 79 -1.47 2.88 -3.08
N VAL A 80 -2.54 2.65 -3.84
CA VAL A 80 -2.51 1.87 -5.07
C VAL A 80 -3.04 2.67 -6.25
N PRO A 81 -2.19 2.98 -7.26
CA PRO A 81 -2.68 3.55 -8.51
C PRO A 81 -3.29 2.47 -9.40
N GLU A 82 -4.21 2.86 -10.27
CA GLU A 82 -4.78 1.99 -11.31
C GLU A 82 -3.86 1.96 -12.53
N TYR A 83 -3.48 0.76 -12.95
CA TYR A 83 -2.77 0.49 -14.21
C TYR A 83 -3.55 -0.57 -15.01
N ASN A 84 -4.01 -0.20 -16.21
CA ASN A 84 -4.74 -1.11 -17.10
C ASN A 84 -5.93 -1.84 -16.42
N GLY A 85 -6.73 -1.11 -15.63
CA GLY A 85 -7.89 -1.67 -14.94
C GLY A 85 -7.57 -2.56 -13.74
N SER A 86 -6.32 -2.52 -13.23
CA SER A 86 -5.89 -3.28 -12.05
C SER A 86 -4.83 -2.52 -11.26
N PHE A 87 -4.23 -3.16 -10.28
CA PHE A 87 -3.08 -2.62 -9.56
C PHE A 87 -1.77 -2.90 -10.31
N PRO A 88 -0.67 -2.17 -10.01
CA PRO A 88 0.61 -2.33 -10.71
C PRO A 88 1.19 -3.75 -10.59
N GLY A 89 1.71 -4.29 -11.71
CA GLY A 89 2.36 -5.60 -11.73
C GLY A 89 3.53 -5.72 -10.74
N ALA A 90 4.29 -4.64 -10.54
CA ALA A 90 5.37 -4.60 -9.56
C ALA A 90 4.86 -4.88 -8.12
N LEU A 91 3.64 -4.43 -7.78
CA LEU A 91 3.03 -4.73 -6.48
C LEU A 91 2.66 -6.22 -6.38
N LYS A 92 2.11 -6.82 -7.46
CA LYS A 92 1.80 -8.26 -7.44
C LYS A 92 3.08 -9.09 -7.29
N THR A 93 4.11 -8.77 -8.06
CA THR A 93 5.41 -9.44 -7.96
C THR A 93 6.02 -9.31 -6.56
N PHE A 94 5.89 -8.12 -5.94
CA PHE A 94 6.35 -7.92 -4.56
C PHE A 94 5.58 -8.82 -3.58
N ILE A 95 4.25 -8.90 -3.70
CA ILE A 95 3.41 -9.76 -2.86
C ILE A 95 3.83 -11.24 -3.02
N ASP A 96 4.11 -11.67 -4.25
CA ASP A 96 4.53 -13.04 -4.56
C ASP A 96 5.92 -13.41 -4.01
N GLY A 97 6.76 -12.40 -3.77
CA GLY A 97 8.08 -12.56 -3.13
C GLY A 97 8.04 -12.62 -1.61
N LEU A 98 6.87 -12.46 -0.99
CA LEU A 98 6.72 -12.48 0.47
C LEU A 98 6.42 -13.91 0.99
N GLU A 99 6.63 -14.10 2.28
CA GLU A 99 6.39 -15.40 2.92
C GLU A 99 4.89 -15.69 3.04
N TYR A 100 4.43 -16.73 2.34
CA TYR A 100 3.07 -17.21 2.46
C TYR A 100 2.99 -18.33 3.51
N PRO A 101 1.99 -18.36 4.36
CA PRO A 101 0.93 -17.35 4.54
C PRO A 101 1.23 -16.32 5.63
N ASN A 102 2.41 -16.41 6.27
CA ASN A 102 2.70 -15.73 7.54
C ASN A 102 2.73 -14.20 7.44
N THR A 103 3.09 -13.65 6.27
CA THR A 103 3.13 -12.21 6.09
C THR A 103 1.78 -11.54 6.35
N PHE A 104 0.68 -12.15 5.88
CA PHE A 104 -0.64 -11.51 5.88
C PHE A 104 -1.67 -12.17 6.79
N ARG A 105 -1.48 -13.43 7.15
CA ARG A 105 -2.47 -14.17 7.96
C ARG A 105 -2.78 -13.47 9.29
N ASN A 106 -4.08 -13.25 9.54
CA ASN A 106 -4.60 -12.57 10.74
C ASN A 106 -4.13 -11.13 10.92
N LYS A 107 -3.49 -10.54 9.91
CA LYS A 107 -3.12 -9.12 9.90
C LYS A 107 -4.30 -8.26 9.41
N LYS A 108 -4.17 -6.95 9.55
CA LYS A 108 -5.19 -5.97 9.14
C LYS A 108 -4.67 -5.07 8.04
N GLY A 109 -5.51 -4.76 7.07
CA GLY A 109 -5.11 -3.93 5.92
C GLY A 109 -6.14 -2.88 5.54
N ALA A 110 -5.66 -1.72 5.13
CA ALA A 110 -6.43 -0.66 4.50
C ALA A 110 -5.93 -0.42 3.08
N LEU A 111 -6.85 -0.16 2.16
CA LEU A 111 -6.55 0.09 0.76
C LEU A 111 -7.04 1.48 0.36
N VAL A 112 -6.21 2.24 -0.31
CA VAL A 112 -6.53 3.53 -0.93
C VAL A 112 -6.25 3.43 -2.42
N GLY A 113 -7.25 3.68 -3.23
CA GLY A 113 -7.13 3.70 -4.69
C GLY A 113 -6.98 5.11 -5.23
N LEU A 114 -6.17 5.28 -6.27
CA LEU A 114 -6.07 6.52 -7.01
C LEU A 114 -5.97 6.28 -8.51
N ALA A 115 -6.61 7.12 -9.30
CA ALA A 115 -6.63 7.02 -10.75
C ALA A 115 -6.78 8.40 -11.40
N SER A 116 -6.27 8.53 -12.64
CA SER A 116 -6.56 9.67 -13.51
C SER A 116 -8.01 9.64 -14.02
N SER A 117 -8.62 8.45 -14.04
CA SER A 117 -10.03 8.21 -14.43
C SER A 117 -11.02 8.54 -13.29
N GLY A 118 -12.33 8.56 -13.62
CA GLY A 118 -13.43 8.76 -12.67
C GLY A 118 -13.78 7.54 -11.79
N HIS A 119 -13.00 6.45 -11.83
CA HIS A 119 -13.31 5.23 -11.07
C HIS A 119 -12.45 5.04 -9.81
N GLY A 120 -11.41 5.87 -9.61
CA GLY A 120 -10.58 5.87 -8.41
C GLY A 120 -9.97 4.51 -8.07
N ALA A 121 -9.54 3.76 -9.08
CA ALA A 121 -8.94 2.44 -8.96
C ALA A 121 -9.87 1.35 -8.36
N SER A 122 -11.18 1.45 -8.56
CA SER A 122 -12.15 0.52 -7.96
C SER A 122 -11.85 -0.96 -8.27
N LEU A 123 -11.48 -1.28 -9.52
CA LEU A 123 -11.12 -2.65 -9.91
C LEU A 123 -9.82 -3.10 -9.24
N ALA A 124 -8.81 -2.23 -9.19
CA ALA A 124 -7.55 -2.54 -8.50
C ALA A 124 -7.77 -2.86 -7.01
N LEU A 125 -8.64 -2.09 -6.35
CA LEU A 125 -9.01 -2.32 -4.94
C LEU A 125 -9.79 -3.63 -4.76
N SER A 126 -10.67 -4.00 -5.71
CA SER A 126 -11.39 -5.28 -5.70
C SER A 126 -10.41 -6.46 -5.81
N HIS A 127 -9.56 -6.45 -6.83
CA HIS A 127 -8.55 -7.50 -7.04
C HIS A 127 -7.62 -7.67 -5.84
N LEU A 128 -7.15 -6.57 -5.23
CA LEU A 128 -6.31 -6.64 -4.04
C LEU A 128 -7.07 -7.15 -2.81
N THR A 129 -8.37 -6.82 -2.68
CA THR A 129 -9.19 -7.33 -1.58
C THR A 129 -9.28 -8.85 -1.66
N ASP A 130 -9.52 -9.41 -2.85
CA ASP A 130 -9.58 -10.85 -3.05
C ASP A 130 -8.25 -11.54 -2.75
N ILE A 131 -7.14 -10.99 -3.26
CA ILE A 131 -5.78 -11.51 -3.00
C ILE A 131 -5.47 -11.50 -1.49
N PHE A 132 -5.68 -10.39 -0.81
CA PHE A 132 -5.35 -10.28 0.60
C PHE A 132 -6.25 -11.13 1.49
N ASN A 133 -7.56 -11.23 1.16
CA ASN A 133 -8.46 -12.14 1.85
C ASN A 133 -8.04 -13.62 1.64
N PHE A 134 -7.63 -14.00 0.42
CA PHE A 134 -7.04 -15.31 0.16
C PHE A 134 -5.80 -15.57 1.03
N CYS A 135 -4.96 -14.56 1.22
CA CYS A 135 -3.79 -14.64 2.09
C CYS A 135 -4.13 -14.56 3.60
N GLY A 136 -5.41 -14.48 3.96
CA GLY A 136 -5.89 -14.46 5.35
C GLY A 136 -5.78 -13.11 6.05
N MET A 137 -5.61 -12.01 5.31
CA MET A 137 -5.62 -10.65 5.85
C MET A 137 -7.04 -10.10 5.93
N HIS A 138 -7.36 -9.43 7.02
CA HIS A 138 -8.64 -8.73 7.20
C HIS A 138 -8.56 -7.34 6.57
N ILE A 139 -9.33 -7.11 5.52
CA ILE A 139 -9.34 -5.84 4.80
C ILE A 139 -10.46 -4.94 5.31
N LEU A 140 -10.08 -3.71 5.70
CA LEU A 140 -11.04 -2.69 6.11
C LEU A 140 -12.03 -2.39 4.97
N ALA A 141 -13.32 -2.43 5.27
CA ALA A 141 -14.37 -2.25 4.26
C ALA A 141 -14.34 -0.86 3.60
N TYR A 142 -14.05 0.18 4.37
CA TYR A 142 -13.95 1.55 3.85
C TYR A 142 -12.66 1.75 3.05
N LYS A 143 -12.80 1.97 1.75
CA LYS A 143 -11.69 2.13 0.79
C LYS A 143 -11.83 3.47 0.07
N PRO A 144 -11.06 4.51 0.44
CA PRO A 144 -11.00 5.77 -0.31
C PRO A 144 -10.63 5.54 -1.77
N ARG A 145 -11.38 6.19 -2.67
CA ARG A 145 -11.14 6.21 -4.10
C ARG A 145 -10.88 7.65 -4.53
N LEU A 146 -9.65 7.95 -4.87
CA LEU A 146 -9.21 9.27 -5.29
C LEU A 146 -9.26 9.34 -6.81
N GLU A 147 -10.41 9.75 -7.31
CA GLU A 147 -10.72 9.91 -8.74
C GLU A 147 -10.03 11.16 -9.28
N ARG A 148 -9.64 11.15 -10.56
CA ARG A 148 -9.02 12.30 -11.24
C ARG A 148 -7.98 12.99 -10.36
N ILE A 149 -7.13 12.19 -9.75
CA ILE A 149 -6.21 12.64 -8.70
C ILE A 149 -5.31 13.79 -9.15
N GLU A 150 -4.96 13.86 -10.42
CA GLU A 150 -4.12 14.91 -11.01
C GLU A 150 -4.77 16.31 -10.89
N GLU A 151 -6.11 16.39 -10.95
CA GLU A 151 -6.84 17.65 -10.76
C GLU A 151 -6.74 18.15 -9.32
N SER A 152 -6.63 17.22 -8.36
CA SER A 152 -6.54 17.50 -6.94
C SER A 152 -5.10 17.56 -6.41
N PHE A 153 -4.13 17.30 -7.28
CA PHE A 153 -2.71 17.28 -6.92
C PHE A 153 -1.95 18.37 -7.69
N LYS A 154 -1.93 19.56 -7.12
CA LYS A 154 -1.25 20.73 -7.72
C LYS A 154 -0.06 21.15 -6.85
N THR A 155 1.00 21.61 -7.50
CA THR A 155 2.22 22.11 -6.82
C THR A 155 2.81 21.11 -5.79
N GLY A 156 2.70 19.81 -6.05
CA GLY A 156 3.23 18.77 -5.17
C GLY A 156 2.42 18.51 -3.90
N LYS A 157 1.19 19.05 -3.80
CA LYS A 157 0.32 18.89 -2.62
C LYS A 157 -1.07 18.39 -3.01
N LEU A 158 -1.67 17.60 -2.12
CA LEU A 158 -3.07 17.20 -2.23
C LEU A 158 -3.96 18.38 -1.80
N ASN A 159 -4.60 19.02 -2.78
CA ASN A 159 -5.44 20.21 -2.58
C ASN A 159 -6.93 19.87 -2.60
N SER A 160 -7.35 18.77 -1.99
CA SER A 160 -8.74 18.35 -1.90
C SER A 160 -9.10 18.05 -0.46
N GLU A 161 -9.89 18.91 0.17
CA GLU A 161 -10.44 18.68 1.51
C GLU A 161 -11.25 17.37 1.57
N LYS A 162 -12.03 17.08 0.49
CA LYS A 162 -12.78 15.83 0.36
C LYS A 162 -11.85 14.62 0.49
N TYR A 163 -10.76 14.58 -0.26
CA TYR A 163 -9.86 13.43 -0.23
C TYR A 163 -9.08 13.35 1.07
N HIS A 164 -8.68 14.50 1.61
CA HIS A 164 -8.05 14.54 2.94
C HIS A 164 -8.98 13.97 4.01
N ALA A 165 -10.24 14.38 4.03
CA ALA A 165 -11.25 13.87 4.97
C ALA A 165 -11.48 12.35 4.82
N MET A 166 -11.47 11.82 3.58
CA MET A 166 -11.59 10.38 3.32
C MET A 166 -10.40 9.61 3.90
N LEU A 167 -9.17 10.12 3.75
CA LEU A 167 -7.96 9.51 4.28
C LEU A 167 -7.95 9.55 5.81
N VAL A 168 -8.33 10.68 6.41
CA VAL A 168 -8.50 10.85 7.87
C VAL A 168 -9.47 9.81 8.41
N ARG A 169 -10.66 9.72 7.82
CA ARG A 169 -11.67 8.74 8.24
C ARG A 169 -11.16 7.31 8.18
N GLN A 170 -10.44 6.94 7.11
CA GLN A 170 -9.90 5.59 7.01
C GLN A 170 -8.81 5.32 8.05
N ALA A 171 -7.94 6.29 8.31
CA ALA A 171 -6.88 6.17 9.31
C ALA A 171 -7.48 5.91 10.71
N GLU A 172 -8.52 6.64 11.09
CA GLU A 172 -9.26 6.46 12.36
C GLU A 172 -9.92 5.07 12.46
N LEU A 173 -10.56 4.63 11.37
CA LEU A 173 -11.13 3.30 11.31
C LEU A 173 -10.04 2.21 11.42
N LEU A 174 -8.88 2.40 10.77
CA LEU A 174 -7.79 1.44 10.83
C LEU A 174 -7.15 1.36 12.23
N ILE A 175 -7.02 2.49 12.92
CA ILE A 175 -6.49 2.53 14.30
C ILE A 175 -7.37 1.68 15.21
N ASN A 176 -8.68 1.76 15.06
CA ASN A 176 -9.66 1.04 15.88
C ASN A 176 -10.04 -0.36 15.36
N PHE A 177 -9.55 -0.74 14.18
CA PHE A 177 -9.80 -2.04 13.57
C PHE A 177 -9.00 -3.13 14.30
#